data_cff1065187a1424e3fb022bd00a90b02
#
_entry.id   cff1065187a1424e3fb022bd00a90b02
#
_cell.length_a   1.000
_cell.length_b   1.000
_cell.length_c   1.000
_cell.angle_alpha   90.00
_cell.angle_beta   90.00
_cell.angle_gamma   90.00
#
_symmetry.space_group_name_H-M   'P 1'
#
loop_
_entity.id
_entity.type
_entity.pdbx_description
1 polymer ?
#
loop_
_entity_poly.entity_id
_entity_poly.type
_entity_poly.pdbx_seq_one_letter_code
_entity_poly.pdbx_strand_id
1 'polypeptide(L)'
;MNSGQNTPLIVVAHAPYEGTLARSAIDAALSFAVFGQQPNLLFVGNGAWCLRASQSPDGIGKKSLRKVIDSLPLYDIEAVYVDESAFGSPDATAQDLPSFARVLNRDGLMALRQGASCVLSF
;
A
#
# COMPACT_ATOMS: atom_id res chain seq x y z
N MET A 1 -24.90 6.94 -0.19
CA MET A 1 -23.70 7.69 0.13
C MET A 1 -22.54 7.28 -0.75
N ASN A 2 -21.82 8.20 -1.19
CA ASN A 2 -20.69 7.92 -2.04
C ASN A 2 -19.41 7.83 -1.22
N SER A 3 -18.94 6.63 -0.97
CA SER A 3 -17.75 6.43 -0.15
C SER A 3 -16.50 7.02 -0.77
N GLY A 4 -16.47 7.20 -2.10
CA GLY A 4 -15.31 7.76 -2.76
C GLY A 4 -15.03 9.21 -2.39
N GLN A 5 -16.03 9.93 -1.90
CA GLN A 5 -15.87 11.33 -1.55
C GLN A 5 -15.09 11.55 -0.27
N ASN A 6 -15.00 10.54 0.58
CA ASN A 6 -14.34 10.66 1.88
C ASN A 6 -13.27 9.61 2.08
N THR A 7 -12.71 9.12 0.99
CA THR A 7 -11.69 8.09 1.06
C THR A 7 -10.31 8.70 0.93
N PRO A 8 -9.49 8.68 1.97
CA PRO A 8 -8.12 9.16 1.85
C PRO A 8 -7.28 8.21 1.01
N LEU A 9 -6.31 8.77 0.30
CA LEU A 9 -5.35 7.99 -0.46
C LEU A 9 -3.98 8.15 0.17
N ILE A 10 -3.37 7.03 0.54
CA ILE A 10 -2.03 7.00 1.10
C ILE A 10 -1.10 6.42 0.05
N VAL A 11 -0.15 7.23 -0.41
CA VAL A 11 0.82 6.84 -1.43
C VAL A 11 2.13 6.49 -0.75
N VAL A 12 2.62 5.28 -1.00
CA VAL A 12 3.86 4.78 -0.42
C VAL A 12 4.90 4.68 -1.52
N ALA A 13 5.92 5.53 -1.47
CA ALA A 13 6.94 5.60 -2.51
C ALA A 13 8.31 5.13 -2.03
N HIS A 14 8.45 4.75 -0.77
CA HIS A 14 9.72 4.33 -0.20
C HIS A 14 9.69 2.85 0.18
N ALA A 15 10.83 2.20 0.00
CA ALA A 15 10.97 0.80 0.37
C ALA A 15 10.98 0.66 1.90
N PRO A 16 10.63 -0.54 2.42
CA PRO A 16 10.55 -0.74 3.87
C PRO A 16 11.89 -0.56 4.59
N TYR A 17 12.99 -0.68 3.86
CA TYR A 17 14.33 -0.54 4.44
C TYR A 17 14.94 0.84 4.19
N GLU A 18 14.19 1.78 3.63
CA GLU A 18 14.67 3.13 3.35
C GLU A 18 14.23 4.10 4.45
N GLY A 19 14.49 3.76 5.71
CA GLY A 19 14.05 4.58 6.82
C GLY A 19 12.69 4.17 7.35
N THR A 20 11.91 5.12 7.83
CA THR A 20 10.65 4.83 8.52
C THR A 20 9.41 5.28 7.75
N LEU A 21 9.56 5.85 6.56
CA LEU A 21 8.40 6.43 5.87
C LEU A 21 7.36 5.39 5.47
N ALA A 22 7.80 4.22 4.98
CA ALA A 22 6.87 3.17 4.61
C ALA A 22 6.07 2.70 5.83
N ARG A 23 6.75 2.53 6.95
CA ARG A 23 6.08 2.14 8.19
C ARG A 23 5.09 3.20 8.65
N SER A 24 5.49 4.47 8.52
CA SER A 24 4.60 5.58 8.89
C SER A 24 3.35 5.61 8.04
N ALA A 25 3.47 5.24 6.76
CA ALA A 25 2.30 5.15 5.89
C ALA A 25 1.31 4.12 6.39
N ILE A 26 1.79 2.96 6.79
CA ILE A 26 0.91 1.91 7.31
C ILE A 26 0.29 2.33 8.63
N ASP A 27 1.07 2.98 9.50
CA ASP A 27 0.53 3.49 10.76
C ASP A 27 -0.57 4.53 10.52
N ALA A 28 -0.40 5.37 9.51
CA ALA A 28 -1.44 6.33 9.13
C ALA A 28 -2.71 5.62 8.66
N ALA A 29 -2.56 4.56 7.87
CA ALA A 29 -3.71 3.80 7.40
C ALA A 29 -4.47 3.18 8.57
N LEU A 30 -3.76 2.61 9.52
CA LEU A 30 -4.38 2.02 10.70
C LEU A 30 -5.07 3.08 11.56
N SER A 31 -4.52 4.28 11.62
CA SER A 31 -5.14 5.38 12.34
C SER A 31 -6.47 5.78 11.72
N PHE A 32 -6.53 5.85 10.38
CA PHE A 32 -7.79 6.12 9.71
C PHE A 32 -8.83 5.04 10.02
N ALA A 33 -8.39 3.78 10.06
CA ALA A 33 -9.31 2.67 10.34
C ALA A 33 -9.90 2.76 11.74
N VAL A 34 -9.11 3.21 12.71
CA VAL A 34 -9.60 3.39 14.08
C VAL A 34 -10.75 4.40 14.12
N PHE A 35 -10.70 5.40 13.25
CA PHE A 35 -11.77 6.41 13.17
C PHE A 35 -12.88 6.04 12.20
N GLY A 36 -12.93 4.80 11.78
CA GLY A 36 -14.02 4.32 10.93
C GLY A 36 -13.86 4.65 9.45
N GLN A 37 -12.68 5.10 9.03
CA GLN A 37 -12.41 5.38 7.63
C GLN A 37 -11.63 4.24 7.02
N GLN A 38 -11.82 4.03 5.72
CA GLN A 38 -11.14 2.96 5.00
C GLN A 38 -10.28 3.60 3.92
N PRO A 39 -8.99 3.85 4.21
CA PRO A 39 -8.12 4.48 3.23
C PRO A 39 -7.78 3.54 2.09
N ASN A 40 -7.45 4.12 0.95
CA ASN A 40 -6.83 3.38 -0.14
C ASN A 40 -5.32 3.51 0.00
N LEU A 41 -4.61 2.41 -0.17
CA LEU A 41 -3.14 2.39 -0.16
C LEU A 41 -2.64 2.15 -1.56
N LEU A 42 -1.72 3.00 -2.02
CA LEU A 42 -1.12 2.88 -3.34
C LEU A 42 0.39 2.83 -3.20
N PHE A 43 0.98 1.74 -3.66
CA PHE A 43 2.43 1.54 -3.62
C PHE A 43 3.01 1.84 -4.99
N VAL A 44 3.92 2.79 -5.05
CA VAL A 44 4.55 3.23 -6.30
C VAL A 44 6.07 3.16 -6.17
N GLY A 45 6.75 2.98 -7.29
CA GLY A 45 8.21 2.95 -7.32
C GLY A 45 8.77 1.97 -6.28
N ASN A 46 9.71 2.44 -5.49
CA ASN A 46 10.33 1.58 -4.46
C ASN A 46 9.37 1.15 -3.37
N GLY A 47 8.23 1.82 -3.23
CA GLY A 47 7.20 1.40 -2.27
C GLY A 47 6.67 0.02 -2.56
N ALA A 48 6.73 -0.43 -3.81
CA ALA A 48 6.26 -1.76 -4.17
C ALA A 48 7.03 -2.87 -3.46
N TRP A 49 8.25 -2.61 -3.03
CA TRP A 49 9.01 -3.59 -2.26
C TRP A 49 8.33 -3.97 -0.96
N CYS A 50 7.49 -3.09 -0.41
CA CYS A 50 6.74 -3.39 0.81
C CYS A 50 5.79 -4.57 0.63
N LEU A 51 5.37 -4.83 -0.60
CA LEU A 51 4.41 -5.89 -0.90
C LEU A 51 5.06 -7.23 -1.23
N ARG A 52 6.37 -7.29 -1.26
CA ARG A 52 7.05 -8.52 -1.64
C ARG A 52 7.18 -9.47 -0.47
N ALA A 53 6.88 -10.73 -0.74
CA ALA A 53 6.90 -11.76 0.29
C ALA A 53 8.33 -12.11 0.73
N SER A 54 9.31 -11.86 -0.11
CA SER A 54 10.68 -12.27 0.13
C SER A 54 11.47 -11.30 1.00
N GLN A 55 10.82 -10.35 1.62
CA GLN A 55 11.50 -9.45 2.54
C GLN A 55 12.16 -10.21 3.66
N SER A 56 13.42 -9.93 3.88
CA SER A 56 14.16 -10.55 4.96
C SER A 56 14.77 -9.45 5.82
N PRO A 57 14.29 -9.27 7.03
CA PRO A 57 14.84 -8.27 7.93
C PRO A 57 16.19 -8.66 8.52
N ASP A 58 16.66 -9.83 8.27
CA ASP A 58 18.00 -10.35 8.59
C ASP A 58 18.62 -9.79 9.86
N GLY A 59 18.43 -10.47 10.96
CA GLY A 59 19.16 -10.18 12.19
C GLY A 59 18.91 -8.83 12.80
N ILE A 60 18.09 -8.01 12.21
CA ILE A 60 17.77 -6.70 12.76
C ILE A 60 16.64 -6.76 13.76
N GLY A 61 15.97 -7.90 13.84
CA GLY A 61 14.85 -8.07 14.75
C GLY A 61 13.59 -7.30 14.38
N LYS A 62 13.58 -6.68 13.23
CA LYS A 62 12.41 -5.94 12.76
C LYS A 62 11.43 -6.87 12.10
N LYS A 63 10.15 -6.68 12.39
CA LYS A 63 9.11 -7.45 11.72
C LYS A 63 9.05 -7.05 10.25
N SER A 64 8.81 -8.03 9.40
CA SER A 64 8.58 -7.75 7.99
C SER A 64 7.35 -6.88 7.84
N LEU A 65 7.48 -5.80 7.09
CA LEU A 65 6.34 -4.92 6.82
C LEU A 65 5.27 -5.65 6.04
N ARG A 66 5.65 -6.63 5.21
CA ARG A 66 4.70 -7.45 4.46
C ARG A 66 3.73 -8.16 5.40
N LYS A 67 4.19 -8.64 6.54
CA LYS A 67 3.32 -9.30 7.50
C LYS A 67 2.28 -8.34 8.07
N VAL A 68 2.68 -7.12 8.31
CA VAL A 68 1.75 -6.09 8.77
C VAL A 68 0.71 -5.80 7.70
N ILE A 69 1.16 -5.68 6.44
CA ILE A 69 0.26 -5.43 5.32
C ILE A 69 -0.72 -6.59 5.15
N ASP A 70 -0.27 -7.83 5.31
CA ASP A 70 -1.14 -8.99 5.22
C ASP A 70 -2.24 -8.99 6.27
N SER A 71 -2.04 -8.29 7.37
CA SER A 71 -3.03 -8.21 8.43
C SER A 71 -4.04 -7.07 8.24
N LEU A 72 -3.84 -6.21 7.25
CA LEU A 72 -4.70 -5.05 7.05
C LEU A 72 -6.18 -5.40 6.87
N PRO A 73 -6.55 -6.49 6.17
CA PRO A 73 -7.97 -6.84 6.06
C PRO A 73 -8.64 -7.06 7.41
N LEU A 74 -7.91 -7.43 8.45
CA LEU A 74 -8.47 -7.56 9.79
C LEU A 74 -8.95 -6.22 10.35
N TYR A 75 -8.49 -5.13 9.78
CA TYR A 75 -8.89 -3.77 10.16
C TYR A 75 -9.77 -3.14 9.10
N ASP A 76 -10.35 -3.97 8.22
CA ASP A 76 -11.21 -3.54 7.12
C ASP A 76 -10.48 -2.71 6.06
N ILE A 77 -9.16 -2.82 6.00
CA ILE A 77 -8.37 -2.16 4.98
C ILE A 77 -8.03 -3.19 3.91
N GLU A 78 -8.81 -3.21 2.83
CA GLU A 78 -8.63 -4.17 1.75
C GLU A 78 -8.27 -3.51 0.42
N ALA A 79 -8.28 -2.18 0.37
CA ALA A 79 -8.02 -1.44 -0.86
C ALA A 79 -6.52 -1.15 -0.97
N VAL A 80 -5.77 -2.14 -1.39
CA VAL A 80 -4.33 -2.06 -1.57
C VAL A 80 -4.04 -2.17 -3.06
N TYR A 81 -3.35 -1.17 -3.59
CA TYR A 81 -3.05 -1.08 -5.01
C TYR A 81 -1.56 -0.88 -5.23
N VAL A 82 -1.09 -1.30 -6.39
CA VAL A 82 0.30 -1.11 -6.78
C VAL A 82 0.35 -0.66 -8.23
N ASP A 83 1.25 0.29 -8.50
CA ASP A 83 1.48 0.80 -9.85
C ASP A 83 2.20 -0.25 -10.67
N GLU A 84 1.64 -0.63 -11.81
CA GLU A 84 2.25 -1.65 -12.66
C GLU A 84 3.65 -1.26 -13.12
N SER A 85 3.92 0.02 -13.26
CA SER A 85 5.24 0.48 -13.71
C SER A 85 6.32 0.30 -12.64
N ALA A 86 5.95 -0.02 -11.41
CA ALA A 86 6.91 -0.31 -10.36
C ALA A 86 7.63 -1.64 -10.58
N PHE A 87 7.11 -2.47 -11.47
CA PHE A 87 7.69 -3.78 -11.76
C PHE A 87 8.30 -3.75 -13.15
N GLY A 88 9.50 -4.28 -13.28
CA GLY A 88 10.16 -4.32 -14.59
C GLY A 88 9.54 -5.30 -15.56
N SER A 89 8.76 -6.25 -15.07
CA SER A 89 8.12 -7.27 -15.89
C SER A 89 6.77 -7.63 -15.28
N PRO A 90 5.72 -7.74 -16.11
CA PRO A 90 4.41 -8.15 -15.58
C PRO A 90 4.43 -9.50 -14.90
N ASP A 91 5.33 -10.41 -15.32
CA ASP A 91 5.39 -11.74 -14.74
C ASP A 91 5.97 -11.73 -13.33
N ALA A 92 6.74 -10.72 -12.98
CA ALA A 92 7.36 -10.64 -11.67
C ALA A 92 6.37 -10.21 -10.58
N THR A 93 5.21 -9.71 -10.97
CA THR A 93 4.27 -9.10 -10.03
C THR A 93 3.33 -10.08 -9.36
N ALA A 94 2.92 -11.11 -10.08
CA ALA A 94 1.76 -11.88 -9.64
C ALA A 94 2.05 -12.83 -8.48
N GLN A 95 3.32 -13.19 -8.26
CA GLN A 95 3.65 -14.25 -7.33
C GLN A 95 3.93 -13.78 -5.92
N ASP A 96 4.35 -12.51 -5.77
CA ASP A 96 4.81 -12.02 -4.48
C ASP A 96 3.82 -11.10 -3.78
N LEU A 97 2.75 -10.72 -4.45
CA LEU A 97 1.81 -9.76 -3.90
C LEU A 97 0.81 -10.41 -2.95
N PRO A 98 0.31 -9.67 -1.95
CA PRO A 98 -0.82 -10.15 -1.17
C PRO A 98 -2.00 -10.47 -2.08
N SER A 99 -2.79 -11.46 -1.69
CA SER A 99 -3.92 -11.90 -2.53
C SER A 99 -4.95 -10.82 -2.78
N PHE A 100 -5.08 -9.87 -1.88
CA PHE A 100 -6.04 -8.77 -2.00
C PHE A 100 -5.47 -7.55 -2.72
N ALA A 101 -4.17 -7.52 -3.01
CA ALA A 101 -3.57 -6.39 -3.70
C ALA A 101 -3.91 -6.43 -5.19
N ARG A 102 -4.08 -5.26 -5.78
CA ARG A 102 -4.43 -5.13 -7.18
C ARG A 102 -3.42 -4.25 -7.89
N VAL A 103 -3.03 -4.68 -9.09
CA VAL A 103 -2.12 -3.92 -9.93
C VAL A 103 -2.94 -2.96 -10.79
N LEU A 104 -2.58 -1.68 -10.79
CA LEU A 104 -3.29 -0.67 -11.56
C LEU A 104 -2.43 -0.15 -12.69
N ASN A 105 -3.07 0.05 -13.83
CA ASN A 105 -2.45 0.75 -14.94
C ASN A 105 -2.64 2.26 -14.76
N ARG A 106 -2.19 3.02 -15.74
CA ARG A 106 -2.23 4.47 -15.67
C ARG A 106 -3.66 5.00 -15.44
N ASP A 107 -4.63 4.45 -16.16
CA ASP A 107 -6.01 4.90 -16.03
C ASP A 107 -6.56 4.61 -14.64
N GLY A 108 -6.23 3.45 -14.09
CA GLY A 108 -6.63 3.10 -12.73
C GLY A 108 -6.02 4.03 -11.69
N LEU A 109 -4.75 4.41 -11.89
CA LEU A 109 -4.08 5.33 -10.99
C LEU A 109 -4.74 6.70 -11.00
N MET A 110 -5.09 7.19 -12.19
CA MET A 110 -5.76 8.48 -12.31
C MET A 110 -7.13 8.46 -11.63
N ALA A 111 -7.89 7.40 -11.84
CA ALA A 111 -9.20 7.28 -11.22
C ALA A 111 -9.09 7.25 -9.69
N LEU A 112 -8.09 6.54 -9.18
CA LEU A 112 -7.89 6.44 -7.75
C LEU A 112 -7.58 7.81 -7.13
N ARG A 113 -6.73 8.59 -7.79
CA ARG A 113 -6.37 9.92 -7.30
C ARG A 113 -7.54 10.89 -7.37
N GLN A 114 -8.34 10.80 -8.43
CA GLN A 114 -9.49 11.68 -8.58
C GLN A 114 -10.58 11.43 -7.56
N GLY A 115 -10.69 10.19 -7.10
CA GLY A 115 -11.70 9.84 -6.10
C GLY A 115 -11.27 10.09 -4.67
N ALA A 116 -10.03 10.52 -4.46
CA ALA A 116 -9.51 10.67 -3.09
C ALA A 116 -9.98 11.99 -2.47
N SER A 117 -10.34 11.93 -1.20
CA SER A 117 -10.68 13.12 -0.43
C SER A 117 -9.43 13.90 -0.06
N CYS A 118 -8.33 13.21 0.16
CA CYS A 118 -7.02 13.81 0.39
C CYS A 118 -5.95 12.81 -0.01
N VAL A 119 -4.75 13.28 -0.25
CA VAL A 119 -3.62 12.43 -0.63
C VAL A 119 -2.48 12.68 0.33
N LEU A 120 -2.01 11.62 0.98
CA LEU A 120 -0.85 11.65 1.86
C LEU A 120 0.26 10.84 1.22
N SER A 121 1.43 11.41 1.08
CA SER A 121 2.57 10.74 0.44
C SER A 121 3.68 10.48 1.45
N PHE A 122 4.20 9.25 1.39
CA PHE A 122 5.28 8.83 2.27
C PHE A 122 6.46 8.26 1.50
#